data_f612501bbb11118f3240b448b604e8fa
#
_entry.id   f612501bbb11118f3240b448b604e8fa
#
_cell.length_a   1.000
_cell.length_b   1.000
_cell.length_c   1.000
_cell.angle_alpha   90.00
_cell.angle_beta   90.00
_cell.angle_gamma   90.00
#
_symmetry.space_group_name_H-M   'P 1'
#
loop_
_entity.id
_entity.type
_entity.pdbx_description
1 polymer ?
#
loop_
_entity_poly.entity_id
_entity_poly.type
_entity_poly.pdbx_seq_one_letter_code
_entity_poly.pdbx_strand_id
1 'polypeptide(L)'
;MTGFSDDEKANRISRRSLLGAAPLAAASGAGLALAQTAVDTGKPALLGGSPVKSNAFPGWPVEDSLDENALSAVVRSGEWGRGTGKKVLKFEQQFAALMSASHCLATSSGTAALFTALNVMGIGPGDEVLVPPYTFVACVNVILMCHALPVFVDTDPETFQIDARKIEAAITGRTRAILAVHLGGATFDVDAVRAVAKSHNLPLLEDSCQSHLAEWRGHRTGAFGTAGCFSFQASKNLNAGEGGAILTASEEFRDRCFAFHNNSRGSGHNGD
;
A
#
# COMPACT_ATOMS: atom_id res chain seq x y z
N MET A 1 -2.79 -36.58 10.29
CA MET A 1 -4.14 -36.68 10.87
C MET A 1 -3.97 -36.66 12.38
N THR A 2 -4.03 -35.53 13.02
CA THR A 2 -4.30 -35.38 14.46
C THR A 2 -4.91 -34.00 14.62
N GLY A 3 -6.18 -33.99 14.99
CA GLY A 3 -6.97 -32.79 15.18
C GLY A 3 -6.47 -32.01 16.40
N PHE A 4 -6.32 -30.71 16.22
CA PHE A 4 -6.17 -29.79 17.34
C PHE A 4 -7.57 -29.52 17.92
N SER A 5 -7.70 -29.74 19.22
CA SER A 5 -8.94 -29.53 19.96
C SER A 5 -9.18 -28.04 20.20
N ASP A 6 -10.48 -27.66 20.16
CA ASP A 6 -10.96 -26.27 20.33
C ASP A 6 -10.79 -25.67 21.75
N ASP A 7 -10.16 -26.39 22.68
CA ASP A 7 -10.08 -25.98 24.09
C ASP A 7 -8.94 -24.99 24.44
N GLU A 8 -8.03 -24.67 23.53
CA GLU A 8 -6.92 -23.76 23.82
C GLU A 8 -7.23 -22.26 23.61
N LYS A 9 -8.42 -21.92 23.12
CA LYS A 9 -8.82 -20.51 22.90
C LYS A 9 -9.39 -19.79 24.12
N ALA A 10 -9.62 -20.50 25.23
CA ALA A 10 -10.37 -19.98 26.38
C ALA A 10 -9.56 -19.24 27.43
N ASN A 11 -8.24 -19.12 27.35
CA ASN A 11 -7.45 -18.58 28.47
C ASN A 11 -6.48 -17.47 28.13
N ARG A 12 -6.84 -16.54 27.22
CA ARG A 12 -6.12 -15.29 27.07
C ARG A 12 -6.85 -14.17 27.80
N ILE A 13 -6.52 -13.98 29.08
CA ILE A 13 -6.92 -12.81 29.85
C ILE A 13 -6.27 -11.59 29.20
N SER A 14 -7.06 -10.75 28.54
CA SER A 14 -6.56 -9.50 27.97
C SER A 14 -6.29 -8.50 29.11
N ARG A 15 -5.29 -7.65 28.94
CA ARG A 15 -4.98 -6.56 29.89
C ARG A 15 -6.20 -5.65 30.20
N ARG A 16 -7.24 -5.69 29.39
CA ARG A 16 -8.51 -4.99 29.58
C ARG A 16 -9.42 -5.66 30.61
N SER A 17 -9.32 -6.98 30.82
CA SER A 17 -10.16 -7.73 31.79
C SER A 17 -9.71 -7.55 33.22
N LEU A 18 -8.47 -7.10 33.46
CA LEU A 18 -7.92 -6.90 34.82
C LEU A 18 -8.33 -5.56 35.46
N LEU A 19 -8.89 -4.62 34.70
CA LEU A 19 -9.32 -3.30 35.21
C LEU A 19 -10.82 -3.22 35.50
N GLY A 20 -11.58 -4.30 35.34
CA GLY A 20 -13.05 -4.33 35.48
C GLY A 20 -13.60 -4.95 36.76
N ALA A 21 -12.76 -5.40 37.71
CA ALA A 21 -13.23 -6.04 38.95
C ALA A 21 -13.16 -5.04 40.12
N ALA A 22 -14.17 -4.21 40.27
CA ALA A 22 -14.47 -3.50 41.55
C ALA A 22 -15.79 -4.05 42.11
N PRO A 23 -15.91 -4.28 43.42
CA PRO A 23 -17.04 -4.99 44.01
C PRO A 23 -18.32 -4.15 44.02
N LEU A 24 -19.45 -4.76 43.65
CA LEU A 24 -20.80 -4.21 43.88
C LEU A 24 -21.12 -4.26 45.37
N ALA A 25 -21.26 -3.10 45.97
CA ALA A 25 -22.00 -2.98 47.24
C ALA A 25 -23.44 -2.58 46.91
N ALA A 26 -24.39 -3.40 47.33
CA ALA A 26 -25.81 -3.13 47.19
C ALA A 26 -26.26 -2.02 48.14
N ALA A 27 -26.99 -1.03 47.63
CA ALA A 27 -27.85 -0.17 48.42
C ALA A 27 -29.16 0.05 47.67
N SER A 28 -30.23 -0.46 48.25
CA SER A 28 -31.63 -0.27 47.89
C SER A 28 -32.09 1.15 48.26
N GLY A 29 -32.82 1.83 47.37
CA GLY A 29 -33.51 3.07 47.71
C GLY A 29 -33.97 3.85 46.48
N ALA A 30 -35.26 3.96 46.30
CA ALA A 30 -35.99 4.62 45.22
C ALA A 30 -35.56 6.05 44.89
N GLY A 31 -35.57 6.36 43.59
CA GLY A 31 -35.49 7.70 43.08
C GLY A 31 -35.01 7.70 41.62
N LEU A 32 -35.93 7.51 40.67
CA LEU A 32 -35.69 7.78 39.25
C LEU A 32 -35.51 9.29 39.05
N ALA A 33 -34.32 9.79 39.32
CA ALA A 33 -33.88 11.07 38.77
C ALA A 33 -33.12 10.77 37.49
N LEU A 34 -33.72 11.10 36.36
CA LEU A 34 -32.98 11.21 35.06
C LEU A 34 -31.92 12.32 35.24
N ALA A 35 -30.79 11.95 35.81
CA ALA A 35 -29.61 12.78 35.72
C ALA A 35 -29.20 12.85 34.27
N GLN A 36 -29.61 13.87 33.56
CA GLN A 36 -28.89 14.31 32.37
C GLN A 36 -27.48 14.65 32.84
N THR A 37 -26.58 13.68 32.71
CA THR A 37 -25.16 13.96 32.91
C THR A 37 -24.78 14.98 31.85
N ALA A 38 -24.54 16.23 32.30
CA ALA A 38 -23.92 17.23 31.45
C ALA A 38 -22.64 16.62 30.89
N VAL A 39 -22.56 16.52 29.60
CA VAL A 39 -21.36 16.03 28.91
C VAL A 39 -20.27 17.05 29.21
N ASP A 40 -19.33 16.69 30.07
CA ASP A 40 -18.15 17.52 30.36
C ASP A 40 -17.27 17.51 29.10
N THR A 41 -17.52 18.46 28.20
CA THR A 41 -16.84 18.62 26.94
C THR A 41 -15.37 19.04 27.07
N GLY A 42 -14.92 19.36 28.27
CA GLY A 42 -13.54 19.79 28.56
C GLY A 42 -12.61 18.68 29.03
N LYS A 43 -13.15 17.51 29.45
CA LYS A 43 -12.33 16.43 30.02
C LYS A 43 -12.11 15.31 29.01
N PRO A 44 -10.84 14.97 28.65
CA PRO A 44 -10.54 13.85 27.78
C PRO A 44 -11.13 12.53 28.30
N ALA A 45 -11.63 11.67 27.41
CA ALA A 45 -12.20 10.37 27.78
C ALA A 45 -11.22 9.49 28.60
N LEU A 46 -9.92 9.54 28.28
CA LEU A 46 -8.87 8.84 29.03
C LEU A 46 -8.79 9.25 30.49
N LEU A 47 -9.17 10.47 30.81
CA LEU A 47 -9.20 11.02 32.19
C LEU A 47 -10.60 10.95 32.83
N GLY A 48 -11.53 10.21 32.23
CA GLY A 48 -12.89 9.99 32.73
C GLY A 48 -13.94 10.93 32.15
N GLY A 49 -13.67 11.66 31.07
CA GLY A 49 -14.66 12.35 30.25
C GLY A 49 -15.45 11.41 29.36
N SER A 50 -16.47 11.93 28.67
CA SER A 50 -17.27 11.15 27.73
C SER A 50 -16.49 10.91 26.44
N PRO A 51 -16.41 9.67 25.92
CA PRO A 51 -15.77 9.39 24.64
C PRO A 51 -16.58 10.01 23.49
N VAL A 52 -15.89 10.60 22.53
CA VAL A 52 -16.49 11.14 21.30
C VAL A 52 -17.20 10.02 20.49
N LYS A 53 -16.68 8.81 20.60
CA LYS A 53 -17.24 7.62 19.96
C LYS A 53 -17.39 6.50 21.00
N SER A 54 -18.62 6.04 21.21
CA SER A 54 -18.94 4.96 22.14
C SER A 54 -18.95 3.58 21.48
N ASN A 55 -19.18 3.52 20.15
CA ASN A 55 -19.21 2.28 19.43
C ASN A 55 -17.80 1.86 19.00
N ALA A 56 -17.55 0.56 18.86
CA ALA A 56 -16.31 0.04 18.31
C ALA A 56 -16.08 0.59 16.89
N PHE A 57 -14.82 0.76 16.50
CA PHE A 57 -14.48 1.02 15.11
C PHE A 57 -14.78 -0.24 14.28
N PRO A 58 -15.21 -0.08 13.00
CA PRO A 58 -15.34 -1.21 12.09
C PRO A 58 -14.07 -2.05 12.05
N GLY A 59 -14.22 -3.35 11.92
CA GLY A 59 -13.08 -4.24 11.65
C GLY A 59 -12.49 -3.98 10.26
N TRP A 60 -11.26 -4.40 10.07
CA TRP A 60 -10.58 -4.42 8.79
C TRP A 60 -9.70 -5.67 8.68
N PRO A 61 -9.64 -6.35 7.52
CA PRO A 61 -10.42 -6.08 6.30
C PRO A 61 -11.91 -6.37 6.45
N VAL A 62 -12.72 -5.85 5.53
CA VAL A 62 -14.13 -6.22 5.38
C VAL A 62 -14.23 -7.25 4.27
N GLU A 63 -14.85 -8.37 4.55
CA GLU A 63 -15.10 -9.46 3.61
C GLU A 63 -16.61 -9.71 3.46
N ASP A 64 -17.01 -10.28 2.34
CA ASP A 64 -18.38 -10.72 2.09
C ASP A 64 -18.45 -12.04 1.31
N SER A 65 -19.66 -12.49 1.01
CA SER A 65 -19.90 -13.73 0.27
C SER A 65 -19.35 -13.71 -1.16
N LEU A 66 -19.06 -12.55 -1.76
CA LEU A 66 -18.46 -12.46 -3.08
C LEU A 66 -17.00 -12.88 -3.02
N ASP A 67 -16.27 -12.47 -1.97
CA ASP A 67 -14.88 -12.85 -1.73
C ASP A 67 -14.76 -14.35 -1.48
N GLU A 68 -15.60 -14.90 -0.58
CA GLU A 68 -15.64 -16.34 -0.29
C GLU A 68 -15.92 -17.18 -1.55
N ASN A 69 -16.93 -16.77 -2.34
CA ASN A 69 -17.30 -17.46 -3.56
C ASN A 69 -16.18 -17.40 -4.63
N ALA A 70 -15.54 -16.25 -4.76
CA ALA A 70 -14.43 -16.07 -5.71
C ALA A 70 -13.22 -16.96 -5.38
N LEU A 71 -12.83 -17.00 -4.09
CA LEU A 71 -11.76 -17.87 -3.60
C LEU A 71 -12.12 -19.35 -3.76
N SER A 72 -13.33 -19.76 -3.34
CA SER A 72 -13.80 -21.13 -3.47
C SER A 72 -13.83 -21.60 -4.93
N ALA A 73 -14.21 -20.72 -5.86
CA ALA A 73 -14.22 -21.02 -7.28
C ALA A 73 -12.79 -21.27 -7.81
N VAL A 74 -11.80 -20.48 -7.38
CA VAL A 74 -10.38 -20.69 -7.76
C VAL A 74 -9.87 -22.02 -7.19
N VAL A 75 -10.12 -22.29 -5.90
CA VAL A 75 -9.70 -23.57 -5.27
C VAL A 75 -10.24 -24.77 -6.01
N ARG A 76 -11.56 -24.76 -6.35
CA ARG A 76 -12.23 -25.86 -7.03
C ARG A 76 -11.81 -26.03 -8.50
N SER A 77 -11.41 -24.94 -9.17
CA SER A 77 -11.02 -25.00 -10.59
C SER A 77 -9.71 -25.76 -10.84
N GLY A 78 -8.81 -25.80 -9.84
CA GLY A 78 -7.42 -26.26 -10.02
C GLY A 78 -6.53 -25.28 -10.79
N GLU A 79 -7.07 -24.17 -11.32
CA GLU A 79 -6.34 -23.14 -12.07
C GLU A 79 -5.80 -22.06 -11.13
N TRP A 80 -4.80 -22.40 -10.33
CA TRP A 80 -4.30 -21.53 -9.26
C TRP A 80 -3.25 -20.51 -9.71
N GLY A 81 -2.65 -20.71 -10.86
CA GLY A 81 -1.56 -19.89 -11.37
C GLY A 81 -1.94 -19.09 -12.61
N ARG A 82 -1.13 -18.05 -12.88
CA ARG A 82 -1.26 -17.20 -14.06
C ARG A 82 -1.22 -17.99 -15.38
N GLY A 83 -0.43 -19.07 -15.44
CA GLY A 83 -0.22 -19.84 -16.68
C GLY A 83 -1.44 -20.64 -17.15
N THR A 84 -2.32 -21.04 -16.21
CA THR A 84 -3.52 -21.84 -16.51
C THR A 84 -4.80 -21.09 -16.25
N GLY A 85 -4.82 -20.22 -15.24
CA GLY A 85 -5.98 -19.45 -14.85
C GLY A 85 -6.03 -18.07 -15.50
N LYS A 86 -7.25 -17.51 -15.60
CA LYS A 86 -7.51 -16.19 -16.19
C LYS A 86 -7.77 -15.09 -15.18
N LYS A 87 -7.74 -15.39 -13.86
CA LYS A 87 -8.10 -14.42 -12.81
C LYS A 87 -7.10 -13.26 -12.71
N VAL A 88 -5.80 -13.56 -12.82
CA VAL A 88 -4.75 -12.53 -12.78
C VAL A 88 -4.86 -11.60 -14.00
N LEU A 89 -5.04 -12.15 -15.20
CA LEU A 89 -5.21 -11.34 -16.42
C LEU A 89 -6.45 -10.43 -16.30
N LYS A 90 -7.56 -10.96 -15.79
CA LYS A 90 -8.77 -10.17 -15.56
C LYS A 90 -8.52 -9.03 -14.57
N PHE A 91 -7.81 -9.30 -13.48
CA PHE A 91 -7.42 -8.28 -12.51
C PHE A 91 -6.57 -7.19 -13.18
N GLU A 92 -5.54 -7.56 -13.93
CA GLU A 92 -4.66 -6.61 -14.61
C GLU A 92 -5.44 -5.69 -15.55
N GLN A 93 -6.34 -6.25 -16.36
CA GLN A 93 -7.20 -5.48 -17.25
C GLN A 93 -8.13 -4.52 -16.49
N GLN A 94 -8.76 -5.01 -15.42
CA GLN A 94 -9.69 -4.21 -14.63
C GLN A 94 -8.98 -3.13 -13.83
N PHE A 95 -7.81 -3.44 -13.24
CA PHE A 95 -7.06 -2.46 -12.46
C PHE A 95 -6.41 -1.40 -13.35
N ALA A 96 -5.88 -1.77 -14.52
CA ALA A 96 -5.43 -0.79 -15.51
C ALA A 96 -6.56 0.17 -15.91
N ALA A 97 -7.74 -0.36 -16.25
CA ALA A 97 -8.90 0.46 -16.60
C ALA A 97 -9.35 1.36 -15.43
N LEU A 98 -9.43 0.83 -14.22
CA LEU A 98 -9.81 1.57 -13.02
C LEU A 98 -8.86 2.72 -12.73
N MET A 99 -7.57 2.53 -12.94
CA MET A 99 -6.53 3.52 -12.69
C MET A 99 -6.21 4.39 -13.92
N SER A 100 -6.95 4.21 -15.03
CA SER A 100 -6.73 4.93 -16.30
C SER A 100 -5.30 4.76 -16.85
N ALA A 101 -4.69 3.60 -16.60
CA ALA A 101 -3.37 3.23 -17.11
C ALA A 101 -3.49 2.33 -18.35
N SER A 102 -2.48 2.36 -19.25
CA SER A 102 -2.47 1.52 -20.45
C SER A 102 -2.22 0.06 -20.12
N HIS A 103 -1.30 -0.22 -19.18
CA HIS A 103 -0.87 -1.57 -18.85
C HIS A 103 -0.75 -1.75 -17.33
N CYS A 104 -1.08 -2.97 -16.89
CA CYS A 104 -0.90 -3.41 -15.51
C CYS A 104 -0.21 -4.78 -15.50
N LEU A 105 0.71 -4.97 -14.58
CA LEU A 105 1.32 -6.25 -14.26
C LEU A 105 1.13 -6.55 -12.78
N ALA A 106 0.45 -7.65 -12.44
CA ALA A 106 0.33 -8.10 -11.07
C ALA A 106 1.63 -8.73 -10.56
N THR A 107 1.99 -8.42 -9.33
CA THR A 107 3.16 -8.94 -8.60
C THR A 107 2.74 -9.51 -7.25
N SER A 108 3.66 -10.18 -6.54
CA SER A 108 3.38 -10.79 -5.24
C SER A 108 3.24 -9.79 -4.09
N SER A 109 3.77 -8.58 -4.24
CA SER A 109 3.67 -7.50 -3.26
C SER A 109 4.05 -6.15 -3.86
N GLY A 110 3.75 -5.04 -3.17
CA GLY A 110 4.24 -3.72 -3.56
C GLY A 110 5.77 -3.63 -3.55
N THR A 111 6.42 -4.31 -2.61
CA THR A 111 7.89 -4.39 -2.57
C THR A 111 8.44 -5.09 -3.81
N ALA A 112 7.83 -6.21 -4.24
CA ALA A 112 8.21 -6.90 -5.46
C ALA A 112 7.96 -6.03 -6.72
N ALA A 113 6.88 -5.24 -6.73
CA ALA A 113 6.60 -4.28 -7.79
C ALA A 113 7.71 -3.22 -7.91
N LEU A 114 8.06 -2.55 -6.81
CA LEU A 114 9.12 -1.55 -6.75
C LEU A 114 10.49 -2.13 -7.16
N PHE A 115 10.84 -3.29 -6.62
CA PHE A 115 12.10 -3.98 -6.96
C PHE A 115 12.17 -4.33 -8.44
N THR A 116 11.10 -4.90 -8.99
CA THR A 116 11.02 -5.23 -10.41
C THR A 116 11.16 -3.98 -11.28
N ALA A 117 10.44 -2.91 -10.96
CA ALA A 117 10.48 -1.67 -11.72
C ALA A 117 11.89 -1.04 -11.73
N LEU A 118 12.56 -0.95 -10.57
CA LEU A 118 13.93 -0.42 -10.48
C LEU A 118 14.93 -1.25 -11.29
N ASN A 119 14.86 -2.59 -11.20
CA ASN A 119 15.74 -3.45 -12.02
C ASN A 119 15.50 -3.25 -13.51
N VAL A 120 14.25 -3.16 -13.94
CA VAL A 120 13.92 -2.94 -15.36
C VAL A 120 14.31 -1.53 -15.83
N MET A 121 14.33 -0.54 -14.94
CA MET A 121 14.93 0.77 -15.21
C MET A 121 16.45 0.73 -15.34
N GLY A 122 17.09 -0.42 -15.04
CA GLY A 122 18.53 -0.60 -15.13
C GLY A 122 19.29 -0.12 -13.90
N ILE A 123 18.62 0.05 -12.77
CA ILE A 123 19.26 0.49 -11.52
C ILE A 123 20.15 -0.63 -10.96
N GLY A 124 21.38 -0.32 -10.65
CA GLY A 124 22.38 -1.28 -10.19
C GLY A 124 23.51 -0.67 -9.37
N PRO A 125 24.62 -1.44 -9.18
CA PRO A 125 25.75 -1.00 -8.36
C PRO A 125 26.35 0.32 -8.83
N GLY A 126 26.53 1.26 -7.89
CA GLY A 126 27.09 2.58 -8.15
C GLY A 126 26.09 3.65 -8.56
N ASP A 127 24.86 3.26 -8.87
CA ASP A 127 23.79 4.20 -9.15
C ASP A 127 23.21 4.80 -7.88
N GLU A 128 22.63 5.98 -8.02
CA GLU A 128 21.90 6.68 -6.97
C GLU A 128 20.43 6.83 -7.36
N VAL A 129 19.54 6.59 -6.38
CA VAL A 129 18.10 6.82 -6.52
C VAL A 129 17.65 7.83 -5.48
N LEU A 130 17.05 8.93 -5.94
CA LEU A 130 16.50 9.93 -5.04
C LEU A 130 15.20 9.41 -4.42
N VAL A 131 15.06 9.54 -3.09
CA VAL A 131 13.93 9.00 -2.32
C VAL A 131 13.66 9.88 -1.10
N PRO A 132 12.39 10.11 -0.68
CA PRO A 132 12.13 10.82 0.56
C PRO A 132 12.54 9.98 1.78
N PRO A 133 13.07 10.59 2.88
CA PRO A 133 13.37 9.87 4.12
C PRO A 133 12.11 9.45 4.89
N TYR A 134 11.01 10.19 4.74
CA TYR A 134 9.74 9.87 5.36
C TYR A 134 8.89 9.05 4.40
N THR A 135 9.00 7.74 4.51
CA THR A 135 8.35 6.75 3.66
C THR A 135 8.24 5.39 4.36
N PHE A 136 7.55 4.47 3.74
CA PHE A 136 7.63 3.07 4.14
C PHE A 136 9.02 2.50 3.77
N VAL A 137 9.62 1.76 4.71
CA VAL A 137 11.01 1.28 4.59
C VAL A 137 11.32 0.49 3.31
N ALA A 138 10.30 -0.12 2.69
CA ALA A 138 10.48 -0.86 1.44
C ALA A 138 11.08 0.01 0.31
N CYS A 139 10.76 1.31 0.24
CA CYS A 139 11.31 2.22 -0.76
C CYS A 139 12.84 2.28 -0.68
N VAL A 140 13.38 2.32 0.53
CA VAL A 140 14.84 2.32 0.76
C VAL A 140 15.42 0.92 0.53
N ASN A 141 14.75 -0.11 1.05
CA ASN A 141 15.22 -1.48 0.93
C ASN A 141 15.35 -1.96 -0.51
N VAL A 142 14.39 -1.63 -1.40
CA VAL A 142 14.45 -2.06 -2.80
C VAL A 142 15.60 -1.40 -3.57
N ILE A 143 15.98 -0.16 -3.22
CA ILE A 143 17.16 0.51 -3.77
C ILE A 143 18.43 -0.25 -3.34
N LEU A 144 18.55 -0.59 -2.06
CA LEU A 144 19.67 -1.37 -1.53
C LEU A 144 19.71 -2.79 -2.12
N MET A 145 18.55 -3.42 -2.35
CA MET A 145 18.45 -4.73 -3.02
C MET A 145 18.93 -4.68 -4.47
N CYS A 146 18.81 -3.54 -5.14
CA CYS A 146 19.42 -3.29 -6.46
C CYS A 146 20.92 -3.00 -6.36
N HIS A 147 21.54 -3.04 -5.18
CA HIS A 147 22.92 -2.64 -4.90
C HIS A 147 23.21 -1.17 -5.26
N ALA A 148 22.17 -0.33 -5.33
CA ALA A 148 22.26 1.11 -5.55
C ALA A 148 22.21 1.87 -4.22
N LEU A 149 22.47 3.17 -4.26
CA LEU A 149 22.51 4.04 -3.10
C LEU A 149 21.23 4.88 -3.02
N PRO A 150 20.45 4.82 -1.91
CA PRO A 150 19.39 5.77 -1.66
C PRO A 150 20.00 7.15 -1.33
N VAL A 151 19.61 8.18 -2.06
CA VAL A 151 19.96 9.58 -1.77
C VAL A 151 18.69 10.26 -1.26
N PHE A 152 18.74 10.70 -0.01
CA PHE A 152 17.56 11.27 0.61
C PHE A 152 17.33 12.71 0.18
N VAL A 153 16.09 12.99 -0.23
CA VAL A 153 15.58 14.33 -0.48
C VAL A 153 14.58 14.65 0.61
N ASP A 154 14.81 15.67 1.40
CA ASP A 154 13.95 16.05 2.52
C ASP A 154 12.48 16.18 2.09
N THR A 155 11.60 15.93 3.05
CA THR A 155 10.17 16.16 2.88
C THR A 155 9.80 17.63 3.12
N ASP A 156 8.74 18.06 2.48
CA ASP A 156 8.07 19.31 2.78
C ASP A 156 7.35 19.17 4.14
N PRO A 157 7.62 20.08 5.12
CA PRO A 157 7.08 19.97 6.47
C PRO A 157 5.56 20.16 6.58
N GLU A 158 4.93 20.74 5.55
CA GLU A 158 3.48 20.95 5.53
C GLU A 158 2.73 19.75 4.96
N THR A 159 3.30 19.11 3.92
CA THR A 159 2.66 18.02 3.19
C THR A 159 3.20 16.65 3.57
N PHE A 160 4.38 16.56 4.16
CA PHE A 160 5.14 15.34 4.46
C PHE A 160 5.52 14.53 3.20
N GLN A 161 5.34 15.10 2.02
CA GLN A 161 5.74 14.50 0.75
C GLN A 161 7.16 14.95 0.39
N ILE A 162 7.78 14.31 -0.62
CA ILE A 162 9.08 14.75 -1.13
C ILE A 162 9.04 16.23 -1.53
N ASP A 163 10.00 17.03 -1.08
CA ASP A 163 10.08 18.45 -1.45
C ASP A 163 10.71 18.60 -2.83
N ALA A 164 9.85 18.85 -3.83
CA ALA A 164 10.30 19.00 -5.22
C ALA A 164 11.37 20.09 -5.40
N ARG A 165 11.39 21.13 -4.53
CA ARG A 165 12.37 22.23 -4.56
C ARG A 165 13.80 21.80 -4.20
N LYS A 166 13.93 20.63 -3.52
CA LYS A 166 15.20 20.09 -3.04
C LYS A 166 15.75 18.98 -3.94
N ILE A 167 14.94 18.46 -4.88
CA ILE A 167 15.34 17.35 -5.75
C ILE A 167 16.56 17.72 -6.57
N GLU A 168 16.55 18.88 -7.24
CA GLU A 168 17.61 19.28 -8.15
C GLU A 168 18.97 19.37 -7.47
N ALA A 169 19.03 19.88 -6.23
CA ALA A 169 20.25 19.97 -5.44
C ALA A 169 20.83 18.61 -5.02
N ALA A 170 20.01 17.55 -5.03
CA ALA A 170 20.43 16.19 -4.69
C ALA A 170 20.89 15.38 -5.92
N ILE A 171 20.71 15.90 -7.14
CA ILE A 171 21.11 15.21 -8.37
C ILE A 171 22.63 15.25 -8.53
N THR A 172 23.21 14.08 -8.80
CA THR A 172 24.63 13.92 -9.11
C THR A 172 24.82 13.22 -10.47
N GLY A 173 26.04 13.07 -10.92
CA GLY A 173 26.35 12.29 -12.13
C GLY A 173 26.01 10.80 -12.03
N ARG A 174 25.71 10.29 -10.82
CA ARG A 174 25.30 8.91 -10.57
C ARG A 174 23.79 8.74 -10.40
N THR A 175 23.04 9.80 -10.29
CA THR A 175 21.57 9.73 -10.17
C THR A 175 20.97 9.09 -11.41
N ARG A 176 20.15 8.05 -11.23
CA ARG A 176 19.52 7.29 -12.31
C ARG A 176 17.99 7.23 -12.24
N ALA A 177 17.39 7.54 -11.08
CA ALA A 177 15.94 7.57 -10.94
C ALA A 177 15.52 8.47 -9.78
N ILE A 178 14.26 8.89 -9.81
CA ILE A 178 13.54 9.47 -8.67
C ILE A 178 12.45 8.46 -8.27
N LEU A 179 12.45 8.01 -6.99
CA LEU A 179 11.39 7.25 -6.39
C LEU A 179 10.60 8.19 -5.48
N ALA A 180 9.45 8.67 -5.95
CA ALA A 180 8.56 9.53 -5.19
C ALA A 180 7.39 8.74 -4.62
N VAL A 181 6.92 9.10 -3.43
CA VAL A 181 5.94 8.33 -2.67
C VAL A 181 4.68 9.16 -2.45
N HIS A 182 3.52 8.59 -2.71
CA HIS A 182 2.23 9.16 -2.34
C HIS A 182 1.85 8.70 -0.92
N LEU A 183 2.55 9.27 0.06
CA LEU A 183 2.49 8.82 1.45
C LEU A 183 1.14 9.09 2.09
N GLY A 184 0.58 8.08 2.76
CA GLY A 184 -0.72 8.18 3.42
C GLY A 184 -1.90 8.40 2.45
N GLY A 185 -1.68 8.22 1.15
CA GLY A 185 -2.67 8.50 0.10
C GLY A 185 -2.71 9.96 -0.35
N ALA A 186 -1.92 10.84 0.30
CA ALA A 186 -1.73 12.21 -0.18
C ALA A 186 -0.71 12.24 -1.32
N THR A 187 -0.97 13.04 -2.34
CA THR A 187 -0.07 13.15 -3.49
C THR A 187 1.06 14.12 -3.20
N PHE A 188 2.28 13.79 -3.66
CA PHE A 188 3.33 14.80 -3.79
C PHE A 188 2.95 15.80 -4.92
N ASP A 189 3.66 16.93 -5.01
CA ASP A 189 3.51 17.85 -6.16
C ASP A 189 4.01 17.17 -7.43
N VAL A 190 3.09 16.50 -8.12
CA VAL A 190 3.37 15.69 -9.31
C VAL A 190 3.95 16.54 -10.43
N ASP A 191 3.43 17.75 -10.62
CA ASP A 191 3.88 18.61 -11.72
C ASP A 191 5.32 19.08 -11.50
N ALA A 192 5.65 19.51 -10.29
CA ALA A 192 6.98 19.96 -9.96
C ALA A 192 8.01 18.82 -10.01
N VAL A 193 7.69 17.63 -9.44
CA VAL A 193 8.60 16.47 -9.48
C VAL A 193 8.81 15.99 -10.92
N ARG A 194 7.77 15.93 -11.73
CA ARG A 194 7.86 15.56 -13.16
C ARG A 194 8.68 16.57 -13.97
N ALA A 195 8.55 17.86 -13.66
CA ALA A 195 9.33 18.89 -14.35
C ALA A 195 10.84 18.69 -14.11
N VAL A 196 11.25 18.44 -12.86
CA VAL A 196 12.66 18.15 -12.54
C VAL A 196 13.10 16.82 -13.16
N ALA A 197 12.32 15.76 -13.05
CA ALA A 197 12.64 14.47 -13.67
C ALA A 197 12.88 14.61 -15.17
N LYS A 198 11.99 15.34 -15.86
CA LYS A 198 12.11 15.60 -17.30
C LYS A 198 13.32 16.43 -17.67
N SER A 199 13.63 17.51 -16.93
CA SER A 199 14.77 18.39 -17.24
C SER A 199 16.11 17.67 -17.11
N HIS A 200 16.19 16.65 -16.25
CA HIS A 200 17.39 15.84 -16.03
C HIS A 200 17.33 14.47 -16.73
N ASN A 201 16.31 14.22 -17.53
CA ASN A 201 16.09 12.93 -18.22
C ASN A 201 16.13 11.73 -17.27
N LEU A 202 15.57 11.89 -16.07
CA LEU A 202 15.48 10.85 -15.04
C LEU A 202 14.13 10.15 -15.10
N PRO A 203 14.06 8.82 -15.07
CA PRO A 203 12.81 8.11 -14.88
C PRO A 203 12.23 8.40 -13.49
N LEU A 204 10.92 8.57 -13.44
CA LEU A 204 10.16 8.73 -12.21
C LEU A 204 9.43 7.42 -11.90
N LEU A 205 9.71 6.84 -10.73
CA LEU A 205 8.95 5.72 -10.17
C LEU A 205 8.04 6.26 -9.07
N GLU A 206 6.74 5.98 -9.18
CA GLU A 206 5.76 6.33 -8.17
C GLU A 206 5.53 5.14 -7.22
N ASP A 207 5.80 5.32 -5.93
CA ASP A 207 5.26 4.42 -4.92
C ASP A 207 3.83 4.86 -4.58
N SER A 208 2.86 4.20 -5.18
CA SER A 208 1.43 4.39 -4.99
C SER A 208 0.80 3.33 -4.09
N CYS A 209 1.60 2.61 -3.29
CA CYS A 209 1.13 1.54 -2.41
C CYS A 209 0.14 1.99 -1.33
N GLN A 210 -0.04 3.28 -1.12
CA GLN A 210 -0.96 3.86 -0.16
C GLN A 210 -2.00 4.78 -0.81
N SER A 211 -2.01 4.91 -2.15
CA SER A 211 -2.77 5.94 -2.86
C SER A 211 -3.73 5.37 -3.92
N HIS A 212 -4.34 4.19 -3.63
CA HIS A 212 -5.34 3.61 -4.51
C HIS A 212 -6.48 4.61 -4.74
N LEU A 213 -6.79 4.88 -6.01
CA LEU A 213 -7.81 5.84 -6.45
C LEU A 213 -7.55 7.30 -6.07
N ALA A 214 -6.43 7.63 -5.46
CA ALA A 214 -6.07 9.03 -5.25
C ALA A 214 -5.82 9.73 -6.59
N GLU A 215 -6.03 11.03 -6.61
CA GLU A 215 -5.93 11.84 -7.82
C GLU A 215 -5.07 13.09 -7.61
N TRP A 216 -4.35 13.46 -8.64
CA TRP A 216 -3.76 14.76 -8.82
C TRP A 216 -4.40 15.44 -10.03
N ARG A 217 -5.13 16.55 -9.79
CA ARG A 217 -5.80 17.32 -10.84
C ARG A 217 -6.68 16.47 -11.76
N GLY A 218 -7.42 15.51 -11.18
CA GLY A 218 -8.37 14.66 -11.91
C GLY A 218 -7.73 13.45 -12.62
N HIS A 219 -6.42 13.21 -12.42
CA HIS A 219 -5.73 12.02 -12.94
C HIS A 219 -5.28 11.12 -11.79
N ARG A 220 -5.40 9.81 -11.98
CA ARG A 220 -5.06 8.82 -10.97
C ARG A 220 -3.56 8.77 -10.71
N THR A 221 -3.17 8.59 -9.43
CA THR A 221 -1.77 8.33 -9.03
C THR A 221 -1.27 7.00 -9.61
N GLY A 222 0.05 6.89 -9.79
CA GLY A 222 0.69 5.70 -10.35
C GLY A 222 0.69 5.64 -11.89
N ALA A 223 0.25 6.72 -12.56
CA ALA A 223 0.24 6.83 -14.01
C ALA A 223 0.99 8.06 -14.54
N PHE A 224 1.68 8.79 -13.68
CA PHE A 224 2.37 10.03 -14.07
C PHE A 224 3.83 9.83 -14.47
N GLY A 225 4.49 8.83 -13.89
CA GLY A 225 5.90 8.52 -14.11
C GLY A 225 6.12 7.46 -15.18
N THR A 226 7.32 6.89 -15.17
CA THR A 226 7.68 5.73 -15.99
C THR A 226 6.87 4.50 -15.58
N ALA A 227 6.66 4.34 -14.28
CA ALA A 227 5.82 3.30 -13.68
C ALA A 227 5.28 3.76 -12.32
N GLY A 228 4.16 3.19 -11.92
CA GLY A 228 3.58 3.30 -10.59
C GLY A 228 3.40 1.93 -9.95
N CYS A 229 3.78 1.79 -8.68
CA CYS A 229 3.73 0.54 -7.95
C CYS A 229 2.66 0.58 -6.86
N PHE A 230 1.92 -0.52 -6.72
CA PHE A 230 0.81 -0.67 -5.77
C PHE A 230 1.00 -1.89 -4.89
N SER A 231 0.40 -1.85 -3.70
CA SER A 231 0.35 -2.96 -2.76
C SER A 231 -1.09 -3.30 -2.42
N PHE A 232 -1.41 -4.59 -2.38
CA PHE A 232 -2.70 -5.12 -1.95
C PHE A 232 -2.57 -5.94 -0.66
N GLN A 233 -1.57 -5.61 0.17
CA GLN A 233 -1.39 -6.20 1.48
C GLN A 233 -2.62 -5.89 2.37
N ALA A 234 -2.96 -6.79 3.29
CA ALA A 234 -4.20 -6.78 4.08
C ALA A 234 -4.56 -5.45 4.77
N SER A 235 -3.57 -4.60 5.11
CA SER A 235 -3.83 -3.30 5.74
C SER A 235 -4.22 -2.19 4.75
N LYS A 236 -4.09 -2.42 3.44
CA LYS A 236 -4.36 -1.41 2.41
C LYS A 236 -5.86 -1.19 2.21
N ASN A 237 -6.23 0.01 1.76
CA ASN A 237 -7.61 0.39 1.47
C ASN A 237 -8.25 -0.41 0.31
N LEU A 238 -7.44 -0.98 -0.59
CA LEU A 238 -7.82 -2.04 -1.52
C LEU A 238 -6.85 -3.20 -1.27
N ASN A 239 -7.34 -4.32 -0.77
CA ASN A 239 -6.49 -5.41 -0.33
C ASN A 239 -6.91 -6.77 -0.92
N ALA A 240 -5.95 -7.70 -0.93
CA ALA A 240 -6.14 -9.09 -1.36
C ALA A 240 -5.40 -10.08 -0.41
N GLY A 241 -5.15 -9.66 0.83
CA GLY A 241 -4.27 -10.39 1.76
C GLY A 241 -2.80 -10.06 1.49
N GLU A 242 -2.27 -10.48 0.36
CA GLU A 242 -1.00 -10.08 -0.23
C GLU A 242 -1.16 -9.85 -1.73
N GLY A 243 -0.30 -9.00 -2.29
CA GLY A 243 -0.29 -8.70 -3.71
C GLY A 243 0.31 -7.34 -4.02
N GLY A 244 0.58 -7.12 -5.29
CA GLY A 244 1.04 -5.84 -5.81
C GLY A 244 0.73 -5.69 -7.30
N ALA A 245 0.97 -4.51 -7.83
CA ALA A 245 0.88 -4.23 -9.26
C ALA A 245 1.88 -3.18 -9.69
N ILE A 246 2.27 -3.24 -10.96
CA ILE A 246 3.00 -2.21 -11.68
C ILE A 246 2.07 -1.66 -12.76
N LEU A 247 1.85 -0.36 -12.77
CA LEU A 247 1.19 0.36 -13.86
C LEU A 247 2.22 1.08 -14.71
N THR A 248 2.02 1.11 -16.01
CA THR A 248 2.87 1.85 -16.96
C THR A 248 2.12 2.15 -18.25
N ALA A 249 2.56 3.20 -18.95
CA ALA A 249 2.07 3.50 -20.30
C ALA A 249 2.85 2.72 -21.38
N SER A 250 4.02 2.16 -21.07
CA SER A 250 4.90 1.47 -22.02
C SER A 250 4.65 -0.04 -22.01
N GLU A 251 4.25 -0.57 -23.14
CA GLU A 251 4.13 -2.02 -23.34
C GLU A 251 5.49 -2.72 -23.21
N GLU A 252 6.53 -2.15 -23.78
CA GLU A 252 7.89 -2.69 -23.66
C GLU A 252 8.34 -2.76 -22.20
N PHE A 253 8.08 -1.71 -21.41
CA PHE A 253 8.43 -1.73 -19.99
C PHE A 253 7.64 -2.80 -19.23
N ARG A 254 6.33 -2.93 -19.50
CA ARG A 254 5.49 -3.98 -18.95
C ARG A 254 6.05 -5.38 -19.27
N ASP A 255 6.46 -5.63 -20.53
CA ASP A 255 6.97 -6.92 -20.98
C ASP A 255 8.32 -7.25 -20.33
N ARG A 256 9.19 -6.27 -20.20
CA ARG A 256 10.46 -6.42 -19.47
C ARG A 256 10.22 -6.71 -17.99
N CYS A 257 9.25 -6.04 -17.35
CA CYS A 257 8.84 -6.35 -15.98
C CYS A 257 8.27 -7.77 -15.89
N PHE A 258 7.46 -8.18 -16.85
CA PHE A 258 6.92 -9.54 -16.90
C PHE A 258 8.04 -10.57 -17.01
N ALA A 259 8.98 -10.39 -17.91
CA ALA A 259 10.12 -11.29 -18.07
C ALA A 259 10.97 -11.37 -16.81
N PHE A 260 11.26 -10.22 -16.17
CA PHE A 260 12.06 -10.15 -14.95
C PHE A 260 11.43 -10.95 -13.80
N HIS A 261 10.13 -10.73 -13.52
CA HIS A 261 9.47 -11.41 -12.41
C HIS A 261 9.07 -12.86 -12.70
N ASN A 262 9.09 -13.27 -13.98
CA ASN A 262 8.69 -14.60 -14.43
C ASN A 262 9.86 -15.44 -14.97
N ASN A 263 11.03 -15.34 -14.34
CA ASN A 263 12.22 -16.12 -14.63
C ASN A 263 12.67 -16.01 -16.11
N SER A 264 12.66 -14.79 -16.65
CA SER A 264 13.02 -14.45 -18.03
C SER A 264 12.15 -15.10 -19.10
N ARG A 265 10.97 -15.62 -18.75
CA ARG A 265 9.97 -16.05 -19.72
C ARG A 265 9.31 -14.83 -20.33
N GLY A 266 9.22 -14.77 -21.64
CA GLY A 266 8.55 -13.67 -22.35
C GLY A 266 7.07 -13.58 -22.03
N SER A 267 6.49 -12.43 -22.29
CA SER A 267 5.05 -12.15 -22.12
C SER A 267 4.18 -12.86 -23.15
N GLY A 268 4.71 -13.85 -23.87
CA GLY A 268 3.95 -14.62 -24.84
C GLY A 268 2.58 -14.96 -24.28
N HIS A 269 1.55 -14.28 -24.81
CA HIS A 269 0.15 -14.50 -24.47
C HIS A 269 -0.35 -15.84 -25.00
N ASN A 270 0.56 -16.60 -25.62
CA ASN A 270 0.30 -17.88 -26.22
C ASN A 270 1.20 -18.91 -25.53
N GLY A 271 0.58 -19.88 -24.90
CA GLY A 271 1.24 -21.07 -24.43
C GLY A 271 1.69 -21.90 -25.65
N ASP A 272 2.73 -21.40 -26.36
CA ASP A 272 3.50 -22.11 -27.33
C ASP A 272 4.92 -22.32 -26.81
#